data_4035f1ba6c229c0657fcb88b4c3efd95
#
_entry.id   4035f1ba6c229c0657fcb88b4c3efd95
#
_cell.length_a   1.000
_cell.length_b   1.000
_cell.length_c   1.000
_cell.angle_alpha   90.00
_cell.angle_beta   90.00
_cell.angle_gamma   90.00
#
_symmetry.space_group_name_H-M   'P 1'
#
loop_
_entity.id
_entity.type
_entity.pdbx_description
1 polymer ?
#
loop_
_entity_poly.entity_id
_entity_poly.type
_entity_poly.pdbx_seq_one_letter_code
_entity_poly.pdbx_strand_id
1 'polypeptide(L)'
;MSNRRGRAAEKKPRAARGTNKKGFMNLVESDIDTKRLRDIKLADKPKIDFLLSLAPNPGCENCFANLFMWGEVYGLEILEIGERRAVVYNGRDKYLYFPLGGLPQPAELAEICAAFARAGLVAPRSRIYNVPPDYPQIFPSARELFDFDENPDEADYLYDVERQIALSGPKLRKKRNHIKHFLSQNPQMRVEPLCEGNFARAMRFMDAEDEKKCLFAEEVAIGSAFANFRGLGLYGCVLYSAPDKIAAAAVMGEISGGAHSVHFEKSDKLSDGASQMIVKCEAEAIRGRGGKFMNREQDLGDPNLRRAKESLDPDIMYRRLGAKPKNA
;
A
#
# COMPACT_ATOMS: atom_id res chain seq x y z
N MET A 1 42.01 -66.56 22.22
CA MET A 1 40.70 -65.95 22.45
C MET A 1 40.64 -64.69 21.61
N SER A 2 40.00 -64.79 20.44
CA SER A 2 39.97 -63.81 19.35
C SER A 2 38.60 -63.09 19.36
N ASN A 3 38.60 -61.78 19.50
CA ASN A 3 37.39 -60.98 19.42
C ASN A 3 37.42 -60.13 18.11
N ARG A 4 36.70 -60.63 17.13
CA ARG A 4 36.41 -59.93 15.88
C ARG A 4 35.22 -58.97 16.11
N ARG A 5 35.46 -57.67 16.08
CA ARG A 5 34.40 -56.67 15.98
C ARG A 5 34.12 -56.43 14.49
N GLY A 6 32.88 -56.72 14.08
CA GLY A 6 32.36 -56.41 12.77
C GLY A 6 32.11 -54.93 12.61
N ARG A 7 32.58 -54.32 11.51
CA ARG A 7 32.24 -53.01 11.04
C ARG A 7 30.85 -53.04 10.36
N ALA A 8 29.90 -52.34 10.94
CA ALA A 8 28.63 -52.00 10.28
C ALA A 8 28.87 -50.93 9.22
N ALA A 9 28.48 -51.21 8.00
CA ALA A 9 28.52 -50.26 6.89
C ALA A 9 27.35 -49.29 7.01
N GLU A 10 27.65 -48.00 7.19
CA GLU A 10 26.68 -46.93 7.09
C GLU A 10 26.19 -46.79 5.65
N LYS A 11 24.91 -47.08 5.44
CA LYS A 11 24.19 -46.77 4.21
C LYS A 11 23.85 -45.28 4.19
N LYS A 12 24.49 -44.54 3.29
CA LYS A 12 24.10 -43.17 2.92
C LYS A 12 22.65 -43.17 2.36
N PRO A 13 21.79 -42.25 2.82
CA PRO A 13 20.45 -42.12 2.25
C PRO A 13 20.54 -41.62 0.81
N ARG A 14 19.88 -42.34 -0.08
CA ARG A 14 19.67 -41.96 -1.49
C ARG A 14 18.87 -40.63 -1.51
N ALA A 15 19.44 -39.59 -2.11
CA ALA A 15 18.72 -38.37 -2.45
C ALA A 15 17.53 -38.70 -3.34
N ALA A 16 16.33 -38.44 -2.86
CA ALA A 16 15.12 -38.53 -3.64
C ALA A 16 15.13 -37.40 -4.69
N ARG A 17 15.37 -37.74 -5.93
CA ARG A 17 15.08 -36.90 -7.09
C ARG A 17 13.57 -36.81 -7.24
N GLY A 18 12.95 -35.85 -6.60
CA GLY A 18 11.58 -35.43 -6.84
C GLY A 18 11.60 -34.08 -7.57
N THR A 19 11.76 -34.09 -8.89
CA THR A 19 11.49 -32.96 -9.74
C THR A 19 10.00 -32.70 -9.76
N ASN A 20 9.53 -31.83 -8.87
CA ASN A 20 8.16 -31.32 -8.92
C ASN A 20 8.08 -30.23 -9.99
N LYS A 21 7.98 -30.63 -11.26
CA LYS A 21 7.53 -29.81 -12.38
C LYS A 21 6.04 -29.53 -12.20
N LYS A 22 5.66 -28.71 -11.22
CA LYS A 22 4.32 -28.11 -11.20
C LYS A 22 4.35 -26.85 -12.05
N GLY A 23 3.86 -27.02 -13.26
CA GLY A 23 3.15 -26.14 -14.17
C GLY A 23 3.34 -24.65 -13.98
N PHE A 24 4.35 -24.04 -14.60
CA PHE A 24 4.25 -22.68 -15.06
C PHE A 24 3.19 -22.69 -16.17
N MET A 25 2.01 -22.12 -15.89
CA MET A 25 1.04 -21.85 -16.95
C MET A 25 1.65 -20.78 -17.85
N ASN A 26 2.08 -21.14 -19.05
CA ASN A 26 2.27 -20.17 -20.10
C ASN A 26 0.90 -19.58 -20.41
N LEU A 27 0.69 -18.28 -20.14
CA LEU A 27 -0.48 -17.59 -20.65
C LEU A 27 -0.46 -17.73 -22.17
N VAL A 28 -1.54 -18.26 -22.72
CA VAL A 28 -1.74 -18.26 -24.15
C VAL A 28 -2.30 -16.88 -24.53
N GLU A 29 -1.91 -16.32 -25.65
CA GLU A 29 -2.36 -15.00 -26.15
C GLU A 29 -3.89 -14.81 -26.10
N SER A 30 -4.65 -15.92 -26.17
CA SER A 30 -6.11 -15.96 -26.05
C SER A 30 -6.65 -15.65 -24.63
N ASP A 31 -5.80 -15.63 -23.60
CA ASP A 31 -6.26 -15.47 -22.21
C ASP A 31 -6.39 -13.99 -21.80
N ILE A 32 -5.80 -13.05 -22.57
CA ILE A 32 -5.79 -11.61 -22.28
C ILE A 32 -6.82 -10.90 -23.19
N ASP A 33 -8.08 -11.00 -22.81
CA ASP A 33 -9.18 -10.31 -23.52
C ASP A 33 -9.45 -8.94 -22.87
N THR A 34 -8.83 -7.88 -23.38
CA THR A 34 -8.96 -6.51 -22.87
C THR A 34 -10.37 -5.94 -22.97
N LYS A 35 -11.29 -6.54 -23.76
CA LYS A 35 -12.72 -6.15 -23.81
C LYS A 35 -13.46 -6.47 -22.50
N ARG A 36 -12.85 -7.27 -21.63
CA ARG A 36 -13.38 -7.63 -20.31
C ARG A 36 -12.93 -6.69 -19.18
N LEU A 37 -12.22 -5.60 -19.52
CA LEU A 37 -11.95 -4.52 -18.57
C LEU A 37 -13.26 -3.99 -17.98
N ARG A 38 -13.25 -3.76 -16.69
CA ARG A 38 -14.40 -3.26 -15.94
C ARG A 38 -13.99 -2.51 -14.69
N ASP A 39 -14.87 -1.68 -14.18
CA ASP A 39 -14.70 -0.99 -12.91
C ASP A 39 -14.43 -1.98 -11.75
N ILE A 40 -13.63 -1.54 -10.80
CA ILE A 40 -13.39 -2.26 -9.54
C ILE A 40 -14.62 -2.10 -8.65
N LYS A 41 -15.22 -3.22 -8.21
CA LYS A 41 -16.40 -3.24 -7.35
C LYS A 41 -16.06 -3.75 -5.95
N LEU A 42 -16.84 -3.35 -4.95
CA LEU A 42 -16.65 -3.81 -3.57
C LEU A 42 -16.67 -5.35 -3.44
N ALA A 43 -17.46 -6.01 -4.28
CA ALA A 43 -17.54 -7.47 -4.35
C ALA A 43 -16.22 -8.15 -4.81
N ASP A 44 -15.31 -7.40 -5.42
CA ASP A 44 -14.01 -7.93 -5.86
C ASP A 44 -13.01 -8.08 -4.72
N LYS A 45 -13.30 -7.48 -3.55
CA LYS A 45 -12.38 -7.45 -2.42
C LYS A 45 -11.82 -8.82 -2.06
N PRO A 46 -12.60 -9.90 -1.86
CA PRO A 46 -12.05 -11.19 -1.47
C PRO A 46 -11.07 -11.76 -2.50
N LYS A 47 -11.35 -11.55 -3.78
CA LYS A 47 -10.49 -12.00 -4.89
C LYS A 47 -9.20 -11.20 -4.95
N ILE A 48 -9.29 -9.87 -4.88
CA ILE A 48 -8.13 -8.98 -4.95
C ILE A 48 -7.25 -9.17 -3.72
N ASP A 49 -7.81 -9.25 -2.51
CA ASP A 49 -7.05 -9.55 -1.29
C ASP A 49 -6.29 -10.87 -1.39
N PHE A 50 -6.94 -11.92 -1.93
CA PHE A 50 -6.26 -13.17 -2.20
C PHE A 50 -5.09 -13.01 -3.18
N LEU A 51 -5.29 -12.29 -4.29
CA LEU A 51 -4.23 -12.06 -5.28
C LEU A 51 -3.06 -11.26 -4.69
N LEU A 52 -3.35 -10.23 -3.91
CA LEU A 52 -2.34 -9.41 -3.22
C LEU A 52 -1.54 -10.24 -2.20
N SER A 53 -2.17 -11.20 -1.54
CA SER A 53 -1.50 -12.07 -0.56
C SER A 53 -0.46 -13.03 -1.18
N LEU A 54 -0.48 -13.23 -2.50
CA LEU A 54 0.47 -14.11 -3.21
C LEU A 54 1.85 -13.47 -3.41
N ALA A 55 1.95 -12.15 -3.35
CA ALA A 55 3.21 -11.39 -3.36
C ALA A 55 3.10 -10.19 -2.42
N PRO A 56 3.08 -10.44 -1.09
CA PRO A 56 2.87 -9.38 -0.12
C PRO A 56 4.03 -8.37 -0.13
N ASN A 57 3.69 -7.10 -0.14
CA ASN A 57 4.65 -6.01 0.01
C ASN A 57 3.99 -4.84 0.78
N PRO A 58 4.77 -3.95 1.40
CA PRO A 58 4.24 -2.88 2.24
C PRO A 58 3.81 -1.62 1.47
N GLY A 59 3.78 -1.64 0.15
CA GLY A 59 3.39 -0.48 -0.67
C GLY A 59 1.91 -0.13 -0.52
N CYS A 60 1.57 1.14 -0.45
CA CYS A 60 0.21 1.61 -0.16
C CYS A 60 -0.83 1.17 -1.20
N GLU A 61 -0.45 1.04 -2.49
CA GLU A 61 -1.34 0.50 -3.52
C GLU A 61 -1.51 -1.02 -3.45
N ASN A 62 -0.76 -1.70 -2.58
CA ASN A 62 -0.87 -3.15 -2.40
C ASN A 62 -2.00 -3.51 -1.42
N CYS A 63 -3.10 -2.79 -1.47
CA CYS A 63 -4.32 -3.09 -0.74
C CYS A 63 -5.58 -2.74 -1.56
N PHE A 64 -6.64 -3.52 -1.36
CA PHE A 64 -7.90 -3.32 -2.06
C PHE A 64 -8.51 -1.95 -1.76
N ALA A 65 -8.43 -1.49 -0.51
CA ALA A 65 -9.02 -0.23 -0.11
C ALA A 65 -8.46 0.95 -0.92
N ASN A 66 -7.14 1.03 -1.12
CA ASN A 66 -6.52 2.07 -1.93
C ASN A 66 -7.02 2.02 -3.38
N LEU A 67 -6.97 0.85 -4.02
CA LEU A 67 -7.44 0.67 -5.39
C LEU A 67 -8.91 1.07 -5.57
N PHE A 68 -9.75 0.77 -4.60
CA PHE A 68 -11.18 1.09 -4.64
C PHE A 68 -11.45 2.58 -4.41
N MET A 69 -10.88 3.18 -3.36
CA MET A 69 -11.12 4.59 -3.01
C MET A 69 -10.65 5.56 -4.10
N TRP A 70 -9.54 5.25 -4.74
CA TRP A 70 -8.99 6.06 -5.83
C TRP A 70 -9.51 5.64 -7.22
N GLY A 71 -10.32 4.56 -7.28
CA GLY A 71 -10.82 3.99 -8.54
C GLY A 71 -11.56 5.01 -9.40
N GLU A 72 -12.49 5.77 -8.82
CA GLU A 72 -13.24 6.81 -9.53
C GLU A 72 -12.35 7.98 -9.97
N VAL A 73 -11.42 8.41 -9.10
CA VAL A 73 -10.52 9.54 -9.36
C VAL A 73 -9.61 9.27 -10.55
N TYR A 74 -9.07 8.06 -10.66
CA TYR A 74 -8.10 7.66 -11.69
C TYR A 74 -8.71 6.84 -12.83
N GLY A 75 -10.01 6.53 -12.76
CA GLY A 75 -10.65 5.63 -13.73
C GLY A 75 -9.99 4.25 -13.72
N LEU A 76 -9.81 3.67 -12.50
CA LEU A 76 -9.18 2.37 -12.39
C LEU A 76 -10.15 1.27 -12.80
N GLU A 77 -9.71 0.48 -13.76
CA GLU A 77 -10.39 -0.73 -14.21
C GLU A 77 -9.54 -1.96 -13.94
N ILE A 78 -10.20 -3.11 -13.83
CA ILE A 78 -9.55 -4.39 -13.58
C ILE A 78 -9.83 -5.37 -14.72
N LEU A 79 -8.78 -6.08 -15.15
CA LEU A 79 -8.86 -7.24 -16.03
C LEU A 79 -8.40 -8.49 -15.27
N GLU A 80 -9.30 -9.45 -15.11
CA GLU A 80 -8.94 -10.76 -14.58
C GLU A 80 -8.42 -11.65 -15.71
N ILE A 81 -7.26 -12.28 -15.47
CA ILE A 81 -6.61 -13.20 -16.39
C ILE A 81 -6.56 -14.58 -15.71
N GLY A 82 -7.53 -15.43 -16.04
CA GLY A 82 -7.75 -16.68 -15.33
C GLY A 82 -8.09 -16.48 -13.86
N GLU A 83 -7.71 -17.44 -13.00
CA GLU A 83 -8.10 -17.42 -11.60
C GLU A 83 -7.08 -16.73 -10.67
N ARG A 84 -5.82 -16.63 -11.11
CA ARG A 84 -4.67 -16.28 -10.26
C ARG A 84 -3.95 -15.02 -10.66
N ARG A 85 -4.47 -14.25 -11.59
CA ARG A 85 -3.88 -13.03 -12.10
C ARG A 85 -4.94 -11.96 -12.33
N ALA A 86 -4.61 -10.72 -12.03
CA ALA A 86 -5.38 -9.58 -12.48
C ALA A 86 -4.45 -8.40 -12.80
N VAL A 87 -4.89 -7.52 -13.68
CA VAL A 87 -4.18 -6.29 -14.04
C VAL A 87 -5.08 -5.11 -13.75
N VAL A 88 -4.56 -4.11 -13.04
CA VAL A 88 -5.23 -2.84 -12.85
C VAL A 88 -4.72 -1.86 -13.92
N TYR A 89 -5.65 -1.29 -14.64
CA TYR A 89 -5.43 -0.29 -15.67
C TYR A 89 -5.89 1.08 -15.17
N ASN A 90 -5.05 2.08 -15.30
CA ASN A 90 -5.42 3.47 -15.08
C ASN A 90 -5.93 4.05 -16.41
N GLY A 91 -7.24 4.19 -16.53
CA GLY A 91 -7.90 4.67 -17.76
C GLY A 91 -7.68 6.15 -18.01
N ARG A 92 -7.49 6.96 -16.96
CA ARG A 92 -7.26 8.40 -17.05
C ARG A 92 -5.89 8.73 -17.64
N ASP A 93 -4.83 8.12 -17.09
CA ASP A 93 -3.46 8.42 -17.47
C ASP A 93 -2.84 7.37 -18.40
N LYS A 94 -3.60 6.32 -18.73
CA LYS A 94 -3.29 5.26 -19.69
C LYS A 94 -2.00 4.50 -19.39
N TYR A 95 -1.93 3.92 -18.19
CA TYR A 95 -0.82 3.03 -17.78
C TYR A 95 -1.33 1.80 -17.03
N LEU A 96 -0.45 0.84 -16.81
CA LEU A 96 -0.73 -0.37 -16.04
C LEU A 96 -0.04 -0.33 -14.69
N TYR A 97 -0.70 -0.88 -13.69
CA TYR A 97 -0.03 -1.33 -12.48
C TYR A 97 0.59 -2.71 -12.70
N PHE A 98 1.61 -3.01 -11.91
CA PHE A 98 2.21 -4.35 -11.90
C PHE A 98 1.12 -5.39 -11.56
N PRO A 99 1.08 -6.53 -12.29
CA PRO A 99 -0.03 -7.48 -12.16
C PRO A 99 -0.14 -8.07 -10.76
N LEU A 100 -1.38 -8.17 -10.26
CA LEU A 100 -1.73 -8.84 -9.02
C LEU A 100 -1.68 -10.36 -9.21
N GLY A 101 -1.41 -11.11 -8.14
CA GLY A 101 -1.45 -12.58 -8.17
C GLY A 101 -0.08 -13.25 -8.23
N GLY A 102 0.88 -12.72 -7.51
CA GLY A 102 2.26 -13.18 -7.47
C GLY A 102 3.13 -12.52 -8.55
N LEU A 103 4.42 -12.87 -8.55
CA LEU A 103 5.36 -12.30 -9.52
C LEU A 103 5.19 -12.98 -10.88
N PRO A 104 4.84 -12.24 -11.95
CA PRO A 104 4.77 -12.79 -13.31
C PRO A 104 6.16 -13.14 -13.82
N GLN A 105 6.25 -14.12 -14.72
CA GLN A 105 7.47 -14.31 -15.52
C GLN A 105 7.67 -13.09 -16.44
N PRO A 106 8.92 -12.69 -16.78
CA PRO A 106 9.16 -11.53 -17.63
C PRO A 106 8.45 -11.58 -18.98
N ALA A 107 8.36 -12.75 -19.59
CA ALA A 107 7.63 -12.95 -20.86
C ALA A 107 6.11 -12.75 -20.67
N GLU A 108 5.54 -13.21 -19.56
CA GLU A 108 4.13 -12.99 -19.20
C GLU A 108 3.83 -11.49 -19.03
N LEU A 109 4.70 -10.77 -18.30
CA LEU A 109 4.56 -9.32 -18.13
C LEU A 109 4.64 -8.58 -19.47
N ALA A 110 5.56 -8.98 -20.36
CA ALA A 110 5.71 -8.40 -21.69
C ALA A 110 4.46 -8.65 -22.56
N GLU A 111 3.87 -9.85 -22.50
CA GLU A 111 2.65 -10.16 -23.24
C GLU A 111 1.44 -9.37 -22.74
N ILE A 112 1.31 -9.19 -21.42
CA ILE A 112 0.28 -8.29 -20.85
C ILE A 112 0.42 -6.88 -21.43
N CYS A 113 1.61 -6.32 -21.42
CA CYS A 113 1.86 -4.97 -21.98
C CYS A 113 1.52 -4.90 -23.45
N ALA A 114 1.95 -5.90 -24.23
CA ALA A 114 1.68 -5.98 -25.66
C ALA A 114 0.17 -6.09 -25.97
N ALA A 115 -0.58 -6.85 -25.19
CA ALA A 115 -2.03 -6.98 -25.35
C ALA A 115 -2.76 -5.65 -25.13
N PHE A 116 -2.42 -4.90 -24.09
CA PHE A 116 -3.00 -3.57 -23.84
C PHE A 116 -2.57 -2.54 -24.89
N ALA A 117 -1.34 -2.61 -25.39
CA ALA A 117 -0.88 -1.74 -26.49
C ALA A 117 -1.58 -2.06 -27.80
N ARG A 118 -1.73 -3.35 -28.17
CA ARG A 118 -2.50 -3.76 -29.37
C ARG A 118 -3.96 -3.32 -29.30
N ALA A 119 -4.54 -3.28 -28.12
CA ALA A 119 -5.89 -2.76 -27.91
C ALA A 119 -5.99 -1.21 -27.95
N GLY A 120 -4.86 -0.51 -28.04
CA GLY A 120 -4.83 0.96 -28.04
C GLY A 120 -5.12 1.60 -26.68
N LEU A 121 -5.09 0.82 -25.59
CA LEU A 121 -5.36 1.28 -24.24
C LEU A 121 -4.16 2.01 -23.63
N VAL A 122 -2.94 1.55 -23.92
CA VAL A 122 -1.69 2.19 -23.51
C VAL A 122 -0.78 2.42 -24.72
N ALA A 123 0.18 3.32 -24.58
CA ALA A 123 1.25 3.43 -25.59
C ALA A 123 2.18 2.20 -25.52
N PRO A 124 2.80 1.78 -26.65
CA PRO A 124 3.64 0.58 -26.68
C PRO A 124 4.75 0.52 -25.62
N ARG A 125 5.31 1.67 -25.26
CA ARG A 125 6.34 1.79 -24.23
C ARG A 125 5.83 2.48 -22.95
N SER A 126 4.53 2.34 -22.67
CA SER A 126 3.94 2.89 -21.44
C SER A 126 4.61 2.29 -20.21
N ARG A 127 4.84 3.14 -19.20
CA ARG A 127 5.42 2.72 -17.92
C ARG A 127 4.43 1.85 -17.17
N ILE A 128 4.91 0.74 -16.62
CA ILE A 128 4.22 -0.07 -15.62
C ILE A 128 4.62 0.47 -14.25
N TYR A 129 3.65 0.72 -13.40
CA TYR A 129 3.87 1.23 -12.05
C TYR A 129 3.86 0.12 -11.00
N ASN A 130 4.37 0.40 -9.82
CA ASN A 130 4.35 -0.49 -8.64
C ASN A 130 5.09 -1.82 -8.80
N VAL A 131 6.14 -1.85 -9.62
CA VAL A 131 6.99 -3.04 -9.75
C VAL A 131 7.78 -3.23 -8.44
N PRO A 132 7.75 -4.43 -7.84
CA PRO A 132 8.55 -4.72 -6.64
C PRO A 132 10.04 -4.44 -6.87
N PRO A 133 10.74 -3.85 -5.89
CA PRO A 133 12.13 -3.43 -6.08
C PRO A 133 13.11 -4.58 -6.33
N ASP A 134 12.76 -5.79 -5.89
CA ASP A 134 13.55 -7.02 -6.06
C ASP A 134 13.19 -7.82 -7.32
N TYR A 135 12.16 -7.41 -8.06
CA TYR A 135 11.71 -8.12 -9.27
C TYR A 135 12.85 -8.37 -10.29
N PRO A 136 13.68 -7.37 -10.68
CA PRO A 136 14.78 -7.59 -11.63
C PRO A 136 15.99 -8.32 -11.03
N GLN A 137 16.01 -8.56 -9.72
CA GLN A 137 16.96 -9.45 -9.04
C GLN A 137 16.47 -10.88 -9.04
N ILE A 138 15.17 -11.09 -8.80
CA ILE A 138 14.51 -12.40 -8.84
C ILE A 138 14.49 -12.94 -10.29
N PHE A 139 14.25 -12.06 -11.26
CA PHE A 139 14.21 -12.37 -12.68
C PHE A 139 15.21 -11.53 -13.46
N PRO A 140 16.50 -11.90 -13.51
CA PRO A 140 17.51 -11.13 -14.25
C PRO A 140 17.19 -10.94 -15.73
N SER A 141 16.52 -11.92 -16.37
CA SER A 141 16.06 -11.82 -17.77
C SER A 141 15.02 -10.73 -18.01
N ALA A 142 14.36 -10.22 -16.95
CA ALA A 142 13.47 -9.07 -17.09
C ALA A 142 14.19 -7.83 -17.65
N ARG A 143 15.50 -7.68 -17.39
CA ARG A 143 16.32 -6.58 -17.93
C ARG A 143 16.55 -6.66 -19.44
N GLU A 144 16.31 -7.80 -20.05
CA GLU A 144 16.35 -7.96 -21.52
C GLU A 144 15.10 -7.36 -22.17
N LEU A 145 13.96 -7.42 -21.46
CA LEU A 145 12.66 -7.01 -21.96
C LEU A 145 12.22 -5.61 -21.48
N PHE A 146 12.72 -5.15 -20.34
CA PHE A 146 12.31 -3.90 -19.70
C PHE A 146 13.48 -3.03 -19.27
N ASP A 147 13.31 -1.72 -19.40
CA ASP A 147 14.09 -0.71 -18.70
C ASP A 147 13.42 -0.41 -17.36
N PHE A 148 14.17 -0.46 -16.27
CA PHE A 148 13.67 -0.16 -14.92
C PHE A 148 14.15 1.21 -14.48
N ASP A 149 13.26 2.00 -13.90
CA ASP A 149 13.55 3.29 -13.30
C ASP A 149 12.96 3.38 -11.88
N GLU A 150 13.52 4.24 -11.07
CA GLU A 150 13.04 4.56 -9.72
C GLU A 150 12.65 6.04 -9.68
N ASN A 151 11.48 6.35 -9.16
CA ASN A 151 11.07 7.70 -8.88
C ASN A 151 11.03 7.91 -7.36
N PRO A 152 11.93 8.73 -6.78
CA PRO A 152 11.95 8.99 -5.34
C PRO A 152 10.64 9.60 -4.81
N ASP A 153 9.90 10.34 -5.65
CA ASP A 153 8.64 10.98 -5.27
C ASP A 153 7.50 9.97 -5.06
N GLU A 154 7.66 8.75 -5.59
CA GLU A 154 6.73 7.62 -5.44
C GLU A 154 7.09 6.68 -4.30
N ALA A 155 8.10 7.00 -3.48
CA ALA A 155 8.49 6.15 -2.36
C ALA A 155 7.53 6.27 -1.17
N ASP A 156 7.16 5.15 -0.58
CA ASP A 156 6.37 5.14 0.65
C ASP A 156 7.25 5.31 1.88
N TYR A 157 6.73 6.06 2.84
CA TYR A 157 7.36 6.32 4.13
C TYR A 157 6.81 5.35 5.18
N LEU A 158 7.63 4.37 5.61
CA LEU A 158 7.24 3.41 6.63
C LEU A 158 7.94 3.72 7.97
N TYR A 159 7.16 3.63 9.02
CA TYR A 159 7.60 3.90 10.39
C TYR A 159 7.33 2.70 11.28
N ASP A 160 8.30 2.33 12.10
CA ASP A 160 8.10 1.34 13.15
C ASP A 160 7.08 1.85 14.17
N VAL A 161 6.04 1.07 14.40
CA VAL A 161 4.89 1.45 15.22
C VAL A 161 5.29 1.70 16.67
N GLU A 162 6.12 0.85 17.26
CA GLU A 162 6.56 1.01 18.67
C GLU A 162 7.43 2.26 18.82
N ARG A 163 8.26 2.55 17.83
CA ARG A 163 9.08 3.74 17.82
C ARG A 163 8.25 5.02 17.74
N GLN A 164 7.17 5.03 16.91
CA GLN A 164 6.28 6.19 16.82
C GLN A 164 5.42 6.36 18.08
N ILE A 165 5.00 5.29 18.75
CA ILE A 165 4.30 5.37 20.04
C ILE A 165 5.21 5.95 21.11
N ALA A 166 6.43 5.44 21.25
CA ALA A 166 7.40 5.88 22.23
C ALA A 166 8.02 7.24 21.87
N LEU A 167 7.94 7.66 20.59
CA LEU A 167 8.65 8.79 20.02
C LEU A 167 10.14 8.76 20.40
N SER A 168 10.76 7.60 20.32
CA SER A 168 12.13 7.36 20.79
C SER A 168 13.17 8.03 19.90
N GLY A 169 14.30 8.36 20.49
CA GLY A 169 15.43 8.96 19.81
C GLY A 169 15.45 10.50 19.79
N PRO A 170 16.63 11.08 19.46
CA PRO A 170 16.84 12.53 19.51
C PRO A 170 16.06 13.31 18.43
N LYS A 171 15.89 12.74 17.27
CA LYS A 171 15.17 13.37 16.15
C LYS A 171 13.69 13.65 16.48
N LEU A 172 13.06 12.76 17.27
CA LEU A 172 11.66 12.90 17.66
C LEU A 172 11.45 13.75 18.94
N ARG A 173 12.51 14.34 19.52
CA ARG A 173 12.41 15.19 20.72
C ARG A 173 11.43 16.36 20.53
N LYS A 174 11.47 17.04 19.38
CA LYS A 174 10.54 18.14 19.09
C LYS A 174 9.09 17.66 19.06
N LYS A 175 8.84 16.48 18.50
CA LYS A 175 7.49 15.87 18.43
C LYS A 175 6.96 15.57 19.84
N ARG A 176 7.80 15.01 20.74
CA ARG A 176 7.43 14.81 22.16
C ARG A 176 7.05 16.12 22.84
N ASN A 177 7.78 17.20 22.57
CA ASN A 177 7.49 18.50 23.17
C ASN A 177 6.16 19.08 22.67
N HIS A 178 5.85 18.98 21.35
CA HIS A 178 4.56 19.41 20.80
C HIS A 178 3.41 18.60 21.41
N ILE A 179 3.55 17.28 21.56
CA ILE A 179 2.53 16.45 22.23
C ILE A 179 2.34 16.87 23.69
N LYS A 180 3.43 17.11 24.44
CA LYS A 180 3.33 17.59 25.83
C LYS A 180 2.60 18.93 25.89
N HIS A 181 2.91 19.84 24.97
CA HIS A 181 2.23 21.12 24.88
C HIS A 181 0.75 20.93 24.58
N PHE A 182 0.39 20.13 23.56
CA PHE A 182 -1.00 19.82 23.22
C PHE A 182 -1.79 19.28 24.41
N LEU A 183 -1.22 18.31 25.16
CA LEU A 183 -1.83 17.74 26.34
C LEU A 183 -2.04 18.76 27.46
N SER A 184 -1.07 19.68 27.67
CA SER A 184 -1.17 20.72 28.70
C SER A 184 -2.25 21.77 28.37
N GLN A 185 -2.46 22.06 27.10
CA GLN A 185 -3.47 23.03 26.63
C GLN A 185 -4.86 22.42 26.52
N ASN A 186 -4.96 21.10 26.43
CA ASN A 186 -6.23 20.40 26.19
C ASN A 186 -6.46 19.30 27.25
N PRO A 187 -6.71 19.67 28.51
CA PRO A 187 -6.87 18.70 29.60
C PRO A 187 -8.08 17.78 29.44
N GLN A 188 -9.04 18.15 28.60
CA GLN A 188 -10.23 17.35 28.27
C GLN A 188 -10.09 16.60 26.94
N MET A 189 -8.85 16.51 26.41
CA MET A 189 -8.64 15.78 25.18
C MET A 189 -9.06 14.31 25.32
N ARG A 190 -9.59 13.77 24.24
CA ARG A 190 -9.90 12.35 24.14
C ARG A 190 -9.68 11.85 22.72
N VAL A 191 -9.46 10.55 22.61
CA VAL A 191 -9.39 9.84 21.34
C VAL A 191 -10.52 8.83 21.27
N GLU A 192 -11.25 8.86 20.17
CA GLU A 192 -12.33 7.92 19.91
C GLU A 192 -12.01 7.10 18.66
N PRO A 193 -12.36 5.81 18.63
CA PRO A 193 -12.37 5.07 17.36
C PRO A 193 -13.30 5.74 16.36
N LEU A 194 -12.91 5.78 15.11
CA LEU A 194 -13.81 6.21 14.03
C LEU A 194 -14.90 5.17 13.85
N CYS A 195 -16.16 5.58 14.00
CA CYS A 195 -17.33 4.73 13.98
C CYS A 195 -18.55 5.49 13.44
N GLU A 196 -19.63 4.80 13.13
CA GLU A 196 -20.86 5.41 12.58
C GLU A 196 -21.37 6.60 13.40
N GLY A 197 -21.20 6.56 14.73
CA GLY A 197 -21.64 7.64 15.62
C GLY A 197 -20.88 8.96 15.44
N ASN A 198 -19.67 8.91 14.88
CA ASN A 198 -18.86 10.11 14.65
C ASN A 198 -18.49 10.33 13.16
N PHE A 199 -18.86 9.44 12.23
CA PHE A 199 -18.56 9.56 10.80
C PHE A 199 -18.93 10.92 10.21
N ALA A 200 -20.17 11.37 10.38
CA ALA A 200 -20.61 12.62 9.79
C ALA A 200 -19.83 13.84 10.29
N ARG A 201 -19.35 13.80 11.54
CA ARG A 201 -18.52 14.87 12.12
C ARG A 201 -17.08 14.81 11.60
N ALA A 202 -16.51 13.60 11.56
CA ALA A 202 -15.15 13.38 11.05
C ALA A 202 -15.05 13.73 9.56
N MET A 203 -16.01 13.32 8.74
CA MET A 203 -16.07 13.63 7.32
C MET A 203 -16.13 15.14 7.09
N ARG A 204 -17.09 15.84 7.72
CA ARG A 204 -17.16 17.32 7.62
C ARG A 204 -15.88 18.01 8.05
N PHE A 205 -15.20 17.49 9.07
CA PHE A 205 -13.91 18.04 9.50
C PHE A 205 -12.84 17.86 8.44
N MET A 206 -12.75 16.67 7.83
CA MET A 206 -11.78 16.37 6.76
C MET A 206 -12.05 17.22 5.52
N ASP A 207 -13.30 17.30 5.08
CA ASP A 207 -13.72 18.11 3.91
C ASP A 207 -13.36 19.60 4.11
N ALA A 208 -13.65 20.17 5.27
CA ALA A 208 -13.31 21.56 5.57
C ALA A 208 -11.79 21.83 5.57
N GLU A 209 -10.95 20.84 5.88
CA GLU A 209 -9.50 20.97 5.76
C GLU A 209 -9.03 20.83 4.30
N ASP A 210 -9.73 20.05 3.46
CA ASP A 210 -9.43 19.88 2.03
C ASP A 210 -9.87 21.06 1.18
N GLU A 211 -11.05 21.64 1.46
CA GLU A 211 -11.51 22.87 0.81
C GLU A 211 -10.46 24.00 0.91
N LYS A 212 -9.79 24.12 2.08
CA LYS A 212 -8.70 25.08 2.28
C LYS A 212 -7.51 24.85 1.34
N LYS A 213 -7.37 23.65 0.76
CA LYS A 213 -6.26 23.24 -0.11
C LYS A 213 -6.69 23.00 -1.55
N CYS A 214 -7.99 23.06 -1.86
CA CYS A 214 -8.57 22.75 -3.17
C CYS A 214 -8.22 21.32 -3.65
N LEU A 215 -8.30 20.31 -2.76
CA LEU A 215 -7.94 18.92 -3.04
C LEU A 215 -9.16 18.08 -3.46
N PHE A 216 -9.85 18.47 -4.53
CA PHE A 216 -11.08 17.81 -5.00
C PHE A 216 -10.94 16.28 -5.19
N ALA A 217 -9.79 15.82 -5.69
CA ALA A 217 -9.54 14.38 -5.88
C ALA A 217 -9.52 13.62 -4.55
N GLU A 218 -8.96 14.23 -3.50
CA GLU A 218 -8.90 13.64 -2.16
C GLU A 218 -10.30 13.62 -1.51
N GLU A 219 -11.12 14.66 -1.73
CA GLU A 219 -12.53 14.69 -1.27
C GLU A 219 -13.34 13.52 -1.83
N VAL A 220 -13.21 13.23 -3.13
CA VAL A 220 -13.88 12.08 -3.78
C VAL A 220 -13.43 10.77 -3.13
N ALA A 221 -12.12 10.59 -2.93
CA ALA A 221 -11.58 9.38 -2.32
C ALA A 221 -11.99 9.22 -0.84
N ILE A 222 -12.05 10.31 -0.05
CA ILE A 222 -12.57 10.33 1.32
C ILE A 222 -14.06 9.96 1.33
N GLY A 223 -14.86 10.55 0.45
CA GLY A 223 -16.28 10.22 0.29
C GLY A 223 -16.50 8.72 0.02
N SER A 224 -15.71 8.16 -0.90
CA SER A 224 -15.70 6.71 -1.21
C SER A 224 -15.33 5.87 0.01
N ALA A 225 -14.32 6.30 0.79
CA ALA A 225 -13.88 5.62 2.00
C ALA A 225 -15.00 5.54 3.05
N PHE A 226 -15.63 6.67 3.36
CA PHE A 226 -16.70 6.71 4.37
C PHE A 226 -17.97 5.97 3.93
N ALA A 227 -18.34 6.05 2.64
CA ALA A 227 -19.48 5.33 2.10
C ALA A 227 -19.31 3.80 2.16
N ASN A 228 -18.09 3.30 2.07
CA ASN A 228 -17.77 1.88 2.00
C ASN A 228 -16.92 1.38 3.19
N PHE A 229 -16.83 2.14 4.27
CA PHE A 229 -15.87 1.99 5.36
C PHE A 229 -15.74 0.57 5.89
N ARG A 230 -16.86 -0.06 6.25
CA ARG A 230 -16.88 -1.44 6.76
C ARG A 230 -16.52 -2.44 5.67
N GLY A 231 -17.07 -2.27 4.47
CA GLY A 231 -16.82 -3.16 3.34
C GLY A 231 -15.36 -3.16 2.90
N LEU A 232 -14.68 -2.02 3.01
CA LEU A 232 -13.25 -1.89 2.75
C LEU A 232 -12.36 -2.43 3.87
N GLY A 233 -12.92 -2.66 5.07
CA GLY A 233 -12.14 -3.06 6.24
C GLY A 233 -11.35 -1.92 6.87
N LEU A 234 -11.78 -0.68 6.62
CA LEU A 234 -11.15 0.51 7.17
C LEU A 234 -11.41 0.66 8.67
N TYR A 235 -10.54 1.39 9.31
CA TYR A 235 -10.66 1.82 10.70
C TYR A 235 -10.00 3.20 10.85
N GLY A 236 -10.12 3.82 12.00
CA GLY A 236 -9.55 5.13 12.20
C GLY A 236 -9.69 5.62 13.63
N CYS A 237 -9.24 6.84 13.85
CA CYS A 237 -9.40 7.54 15.13
C CYS A 237 -9.71 9.01 14.91
N VAL A 238 -10.42 9.57 15.90
CA VAL A 238 -10.76 10.98 15.98
C VAL A 238 -10.18 11.54 17.27
N LEU A 239 -9.34 12.55 17.17
CA LEU A 239 -8.74 13.28 18.28
C LEU A 239 -9.58 14.53 18.57
N TYR A 240 -10.08 14.64 19.77
CA TYR A 240 -10.80 15.83 20.26
C TYR A 240 -9.91 16.62 21.19
N SER A 241 -9.84 17.93 21.00
CA SER A 241 -9.20 18.87 21.94
C SER A 241 -10.12 19.30 23.07
N ALA A 242 -11.45 19.29 22.83
CA ALA A 242 -12.50 19.59 23.79
C ALA A 242 -13.74 18.72 23.46
N PRO A 243 -14.80 18.67 24.31
CA PRO A 243 -15.93 17.75 24.13
C PRO A 243 -16.52 17.69 22.71
N ASP A 244 -16.61 18.83 22.04
CA ASP A 244 -17.20 18.95 20.70
C ASP A 244 -16.25 19.46 19.63
N LYS A 245 -14.96 19.60 19.94
CA LYS A 245 -13.97 20.15 19.01
C LYS A 245 -13.01 19.06 18.53
N ILE A 246 -13.15 18.64 17.27
CA ILE A 246 -12.19 17.75 16.61
C ILE A 246 -10.90 18.55 16.35
N ALA A 247 -9.77 18.00 16.75
CA ALA A 247 -8.44 18.54 16.50
C ALA A 247 -7.71 17.78 15.38
N ALA A 248 -8.01 16.50 15.20
CA ALA A 248 -7.50 15.69 14.09
C ALA A 248 -8.35 14.43 13.89
N ALA A 249 -8.28 13.88 12.69
CA ALA A 249 -8.90 12.60 12.37
C ALA A 249 -8.06 11.85 11.33
N ALA A 250 -8.05 10.51 11.41
CA ALA A 250 -7.33 9.65 10.50
C ALA A 250 -8.16 8.43 10.10
N VAL A 251 -8.00 8.01 8.83
CA VAL A 251 -8.56 6.79 8.24
C VAL A 251 -7.42 5.89 7.82
N MET A 252 -7.46 4.64 8.25
CA MET A 252 -6.40 3.66 8.06
C MET A 252 -6.95 2.36 7.50
N GLY A 253 -6.10 1.59 6.83
CA GLY A 253 -6.41 0.25 6.32
C GLY A 253 -5.20 -0.68 6.43
N GLU A 254 -5.46 -1.99 6.49
CA GLU A 254 -4.41 -3.00 6.46
C GLU A 254 -3.85 -3.13 5.04
N ILE A 255 -2.52 -3.20 4.93
CA ILE A 255 -1.79 -3.60 3.73
C ILE A 255 -1.23 -5.00 3.98
N SER A 256 -0.84 -5.70 2.94
CA SER A 256 -0.15 -6.97 3.09
C SER A 256 1.22 -6.81 3.78
N GLY A 257 1.72 -7.88 4.41
CA GLY A 257 3.05 -7.87 5.05
C GLY A 257 3.12 -7.25 6.45
N GLY A 258 1.97 -7.03 7.11
CA GLY A 258 1.93 -6.48 8.48
C GLY A 258 2.11 -4.97 8.55
N ALA A 259 1.98 -4.28 7.43
CA ALA A 259 1.91 -2.83 7.34
C ALA A 259 0.45 -2.35 7.30
N HIS A 260 0.22 -1.14 7.78
CA HIS A 260 -1.07 -0.47 7.68
C HIS A 260 -0.87 0.92 7.06
N SER A 261 -1.70 1.28 6.09
CA SER A 261 -1.68 2.61 5.49
C SER A 261 -2.51 3.59 6.29
N VAL A 262 -1.99 4.78 6.46
CA VAL A 262 -2.74 5.98 6.83
C VAL A 262 -3.18 6.65 5.54
N HIS A 263 -4.38 6.30 5.08
CA HIS A 263 -4.91 6.77 3.80
C HIS A 263 -5.25 8.26 3.84
N PHE A 264 -5.89 8.68 4.92
CA PHE A 264 -6.24 10.09 5.11
C PHE A 264 -5.94 10.52 6.53
N GLU A 265 -5.28 11.67 6.67
CA GLU A 265 -5.04 12.34 7.95
C GLU A 265 -5.26 13.84 7.78
N LYS A 266 -6.10 14.39 8.61
CA LYS A 266 -6.32 15.85 8.70
C LYS A 266 -6.16 16.31 10.14
N SER A 267 -5.58 17.50 10.30
CA SER A 267 -5.43 18.13 11.61
C SER A 267 -5.70 19.63 11.53
N ASP A 268 -6.41 20.17 12.53
CA ASP A 268 -6.63 21.60 12.70
C ASP A 268 -5.28 22.29 12.96
N LYS A 269 -4.87 23.17 12.04
CA LYS A 269 -3.61 23.91 12.13
C LYS A 269 -3.56 24.90 13.29
N LEU A 270 -4.72 25.30 13.80
CA LEU A 270 -4.84 26.18 14.97
C LEU A 270 -4.65 25.43 16.29
N SER A 271 -4.63 24.09 16.25
CA SER A 271 -4.45 23.22 17.41
C SER A 271 -3.00 22.73 17.45
N ASP A 272 -2.10 23.53 18.05
CA ASP A 272 -0.66 23.20 18.11
C ASP A 272 -0.41 21.86 18.77
N GLY A 273 0.33 20.98 18.09
CA GLY A 273 0.65 19.62 18.52
C GLY A 273 -0.39 18.56 18.15
N ALA A 274 -1.56 18.93 17.60
CA ALA A 274 -2.58 17.96 17.17
C ALA A 274 -2.05 17.00 16.11
N SER A 275 -1.32 17.50 15.10
CA SER A 275 -0.72 16.67 14.04
C SER A 275 0.33 15.66 14.57
N GLN A 276 1.03 15.97 15.65
CA GLN A 276 1.95 15.03 16.28
C GLN A 276 1.21 14.03 17.17
N MET A 277 0.14 14.48 17.81
CA MET A 277 -0.67 13.62 18.68
C MET A 277 -1.43 12.59 17.86
N ILE A 278 -2.00 12.96 16.68
CA ILE A 278 -2.74 12.01 15.84
C ILE A 278 -1.83 10.90 15.32
N VAL A 279 -0.59 11.21 14.90
CA VAL A 279 0.40 10.21 14.48
C VAL A 279 0.65 9.16 15.57
N LYS A 280 0.74 9.59 16.82
CA LYS A 280 0.86 8.66 17.95
C LYS A 280 -0.40 7.80 18.11
N CYS A 281 -1.58 8.39 17.98
CA CYS A 281 -2.86 7.67 18.07
C CYS A 281 -3.01 6.64 16.93
N GLU A 282 -2.58 6.98 15.71
CA GLU A 282 -2.52 6.07 14.57
C GLU A 282 -1.64 4.86 14.87
N ALA A 283 -0.42 5.10 15.35
CA ALA A 283 0.50 4.04 15.72
C ALA A 283 -0.07 3.12 16.83
N GLU A 284 -0.73 3.69 17.85
CA GLU A 284 -1.41 2.94 18.91
C GLU A 284 -2.57 2.08 18.35
N ALA A 285 -3.37 2.63 17.43
CA ALA A 285 -4.46 1.92 16.77
C ALA A 285 -3.95 0.76 15.89
N ILE A 286 -2.87 1.00 15.14
CA ILE A 286 -2.20 -0.01 14.30
C ILE A 286 -1.64 -1.13 15.17
N ARG A 287 -0.94 -0.81 16.28
CA ARG A 287 -0.45 -1.80 17.25
C ARG A 287 -1.57 -2.67 17.80
N GLY A 288 -2.70 -2.05 18.15
CA GLY A 288 -3.88 -2.76 18.65
C GLY A 288 -4.44 -3.79 17.67
N ARG A 289 -4.08 -3.70 16.38
CA ARG A 289 -4.42 -4.64 15.31
C ARG A 289 -3.28 -5.58 14.92
N GLY A 290 -2.16 -5.54 15.64
CA GLY A 290 -0.99 -6.39 15.39
C GLY A 290 -0.08 -5.89 14.26
N GLY A 291 -0.32 -4.69 13.74
CA GLY A 291 0.54 -4.05 12.74
C GLY A 291 1.91 -3.68 13.30
N LYS A 292 2.93 -3.83 12.48
CA LYS A 292 4.33 -3.54 12.82
C LYS A 292 4.80 -2.22 12.21
N PHE A 293 4.30 -1.90 11.03
CA PHE A 293 4.67 -0.70 10.30
C PHE A 293 3.44 0.15 9.97
N MET A 294 3.61 1.45 10.15
CA MET A 294 2.70 2.48 9.67
C MET A 294 3.24 3.03 8.36
N ASN A 295 2.53 2.82 7.26
CA ASN A 295 2.83 3.41 5.96
C ASN A 295 2.05 4.73 5.82
N ARG A 296 2.75 5.83 5.56
CA ARG A 296 2.14 7.14 5.35
C ARG A 296 2.19 7.58 3.89
N GLU A 297 2.25 6.63 2.98
CA GLU A 297 2.19 6.79 1.53
C GLU A 297 3.29 7.71 0.96
N GLN A 298 3.15 8.14 -0.30
CA GLN A 298 4.13 8.95 -1.03
C GLN A 298 4.02 10.43 -0.68
N ASP A 299 5.06 11.21 -1.01
CA ASP A 299 5.02 12.67 -0.98
C ASP A 299 4.71 13.31 -2.35
N LEU A 300 4.73 12.52 -3.42
CA LEU A 300 4.41 12.92 -4.79
C LEU A 300 5.18 14.18 -5.26
N GLY A 301 6.37 14.41 -4.71
CA GLY A 301 7.21 15.56 -5.03
C GLY A 301 6.83 16.87 -4.32
N ASP A 302 5.83 16.89 -3.43
CA ASP A 302 5.52 18.06 -2.62
C ASP A 302 6.59 18.25 -1.52
N PRO A 303 7.39 19.36 -1.57
CA PRO A 303 8.47 19.57 -0.61
C PRO A 303 7.98 19.77 0.83
N ASN A 304 6.72 20.24 1.04
CA ASN A 304 6.15 20.43 2.37
C ASN A 304 5.73 19.09 2.96
N LEU A 305 5.08 18.24 2.13
CA LEU A 305 4.68 16.91 2.52
C LEU A 305 5.92 16.04 2.81
N ARG A 306 6.95 16.11 1.95
CA ARG A 306 8.25 15.44 2.16
C ARG A 306 8.86 15.82 3.50
N ARG A 307 9.01 17.13 3.77
CA ARG A 307 9.55 17.60 5.05
C ARG A 307 8.74 17.14 6.25
N ALA A 308 7.41 17.13 6.12
CA ALA A 308 6.53 16.64 7.19
C ALA A 308 6.80 15.15 7.49
N LYS A 309 6.85 14.31 6.45
CA LYS A 309 7.12 12.86 6.56
C LYS A 309 8.53 12.59 7.06
N GLU A 310 9.56 13.19 6.49
CA GLU A 310 10.95 13.03 6.95
C GLU A 310 11.14 13.49 8.40
N SER A 311 10.38 14.50 8.86
CA SER A 311 10.44 14.97 10.24
C SER A 311 9.96 13.97 11.29
N LEU A 312 9.28 12.91 10.87
CA LEU A 312 8.88 11.77 11.69
C LEU A 312 9.95 10.66 11.72
N ASP A 313 11.05 10.85 11.00
CA ASP A 313 12.21 9.96 10.94
C ASP A 313 11.83 8.53 10.48
N PRO A 314 11.52 8.33 9.19
CA PRO A 314 11.07 7.06 8.66
C PRO A 314 12.13 5.97 8.84
N ASP A 315 11.69 4.76 9.16
CA ASP A 315 12.56 3.59 9.34
C ASP A 315 12.89 2.93 8.00
N ILE A 316 11.93 2.96 7.06
CA ILE A 316 12.06 2.38 5.72
C ILE A 316 11.50 3.35 4.69
N MET A 317 12.25 3.58 3.63
CA MET A 317 11.77 4.19 2.40
C MET A 317 11.50 3.05 1.42
N TYR A 318 10.23 2.67 1.25
CA TYR A 318 9.86 1.60 0.32
C TYR A 318 9.78 2.18 -1.10
N ARG A 319 10.79 1.89 -1.90
CA ARG A 319 10.97 2.41 -3.25
C ARG A 319 10.52 1.38 -4.26
N ARG A 320 9.47 1.70 -4.99
CA ARG A 320 8.98 0.89 -6.10
C ARG A 320 9.70 1.24 -7.39
N LEU A 321 9.74 0.28 -8.31
CA LEU A 321 10.26 0.52 -9.64
C LEU A 321 9.12 0.82 -10.62
N GLY A 322 9.43 1.59 -11.64
CA GLY A 322 8.73 1.59 -12.91
C GLY A 322 9.41 0.63 -13.87
N ALA A 323 8.65 0.06 -14.80
CA ALA A 323 9.22 -0.73 -15.88
C ALA A 323 8.65 -0.26 -17.22
N LYS A 324 9.52 -0.08 -18.23
CA LYS A 324 9.12 0.29 -19.59
C LYS A 324 9.54 -0.81 -20.56
N PRO A 325 8.62 -1.38 -21.37
CA PRO A 325 8.98 -2.34 -22.42
C PRO A 325 10.04 -1.76 -23.35
N LYS A 326 11.06 -2.55 -23.69
CA LYS A 326 12.13 -2.13 -24.64
C LYS A 326 11.69 -2.23 -26.07
N ASN A 327 10.98 -3.33 -26.38
CA ASN A 327 10.46 -3.61 -27.71
C ASN A 327 8.93 -3.56 -27.63
N ALA A 328 8.32 -2.82 -28.51
CA ALA A 328 6.89 -2.75 -28.69
C ALA A 328 6.55 -2.88 -30.17
#